data_fa92b776bd13ddf1e496c4d2f39e5dac
#
_entry.id   fa92b776bd13ddf1e496c4d2f39e5dac
#
_cell.length_a   1.000
_cell.length_b   1.000
_cell.length_c   1.000
_cell.angle_alpha   90.00
_cell.angle_beta   90.00
_cell.angle_gamma   90.00
#
_symmetry.space_group_name_H-M   'P 1'
#
loop_
_entity.id
_entity.type
_entity.pdbx_description
1 polymer ?
#
loop_
_entity_poly.entity_id
_entity_poly.type
_entity_poly.pdbx_seq_one_letter_code
_entity_poly.pdbx_strand_id
1 'polypeptide(L)'
;MYFNKSTKLFYGVPEDIENWMKLVNRISWNFPGLETQEKLDEHKATVLKFMGKQQAICVKVNHEIVGVMLFSRGHNMICCLGVSPDYRRHGIASMLMDEVLRNLDRTREISVSTFRADDEKGLAPRALYEKYGFIEDALVEAFGYPNQEYILHPAGSEHGERQKSINRMVHEISNILLDCNPSIYLYGSSVLDDFRLGWSDIDILVLSDKQMSEEQSHKLVKLRQTMLERESGNPYYRSFEGGMLTLDAFVSGASDRVVYWGTSGEKITDTYMFDSFGMTELIESGILLYGSDVRSQLNAPGFSDLCADVKHHYGTIRKYAQKTERNIHAYGWLLDIARCLYTLRTGKIIAKTAAADWVIENNLCPVPDALKIAAKVRKAPLEYKDDKQMLDYAETLGEQIQCFANVLENEINQDGKG
;
A
#
# COMPACT_ATOMS: atom_id res chain seq x y z
N MET A 1 3.91 -10.93 39.28
CA MET A 1 2.72 -11.37 38.53
C MET A 1 2.58 -12.88 38.75
N TYR A 2 1.59 -13.33 39.53
CA TYR A 2 1.45 -14.75 39.83
C TYR A 2 0.75 -15.44 38.66
N PHE A 3 1.49 -16.08 37.76
CA PHE A 3 0.93 -17.08 36.85
C PHE A 3 0.46 -18.26 37.71
N ASN A 4 -0.84 -18.51 37.71
CA ASN A 4 -1.37 -19.68 38.35
C ASN A 4 -0.79 -20.94 37.66
N LYS A 5 -0.23 -21.89 38.41
CA LYS A 5 0.44 -23.11 37.90
C LYS A 5 -0.41 -23.97 36.93
N SER A 6 -1.67 -23.61 36.70
CA SER A 6 -2.64 -24.32 35.87
C SER A 6 -2.84 -23.71 34.46
N THR A 7 -2.23 -22.56 34.10
CA THR A 7 -2.39 -21.94 32.79
C THR A 7 -1.43 -22.59 31.78
N LYS A 8 -1.96 -23.25 30.76
CA LYS A 8 -1.15 -23.95 29.74
C LYS A 8 -1.69 -23.71 28.32
N LEU A 9 -0.79 -23.63 27.36
CA LEU A 9 -1.10 -23.54 25.94
C LEU A 9 -1.12 -24.96 25.32
N PHE A 10 -2.06 -25.18 24.41
CA PHE A 10 -2.25 -26.45 23.69
C PHE A 10 -2.61 -26.18 22.23
N TYR A 11 -2.27 -27.14 21.37
CA TYR A 11 -2.92 -27.25 20.06
C TYR A 11 -4.32 -27.81 20.27
N GLY A 12 -5.32 -27.14 19.72
CA GLY A 12 -6.72 -27.58 19.78
C GLY A 12 -6.91 -28.87 19.00
N VAL A 13 -7.62 -29.82 19.61
CA VAL A 13 -8.00 -31.10 18.99
C VAL A 13 -9.52 -31.15 18.83
N PRO A 14 -10.07 -32.02 17.94
CA PRO A 14 -11.51 -32.09 17.72
C PRO A 14 -12.34 -32.28 19.00
N GLU A 15 -11.80 -32.95 20.00
CA GLU A 15 -12.42 -33.15 21.31
C GLU A 15 -12.62 -31.86 22.11
N ASP A 16 -11.86 -30.81 21.76
CA ASP A 16 -11.94 -29.49 22.39
C ASP A 16 -13.07 -28.63 21.82
N ILE A 17 -13.70 -29.02 20.71
CA ILE A 17 -14.61 -28.17 19.95
C ILE A 17 -15.74 -27.56 20.76
N GLU A 18 -16.34 -28.31 21.64
CA GLU A 18 -17.46 -27.83 22.48
C GLU A 18 -16.99 -26.74 23.47
N ASN A 19 -15.83 -26.94 24.11
CA ASN A 19 -15.20 -25.93 24.98
C ASN A 19 -14.73 -24.72 24.20
N TRP A 20 -14.24 -24.92 22.98
CA TRP A 20 -13.85 -23.84 22.07
C TRP A 20 -15.05 -22.97 21.70
N MET A 21 -16.12 -23.58 21.22
CA MET A 21 -17.36 -22.90 20.86
C MET A 21 -18.06 -22.22 22.02
N LYS A 22 -17.95 -22.79 23.26
CA LYS A 22 -18.43 -22.11 24.45
C LYS A 22 -17.77 -20.75 24.66
N LEU A 23 -16.45 -20.64 24.45
CA LEU A 23 -15.77 -19.36 24.49
C LEU A 23 -16.17 -18.47 23.31
N VAL A 24 -16.19 -19.01 22.08
CA VAL A 24 -16.59 -18.25 20.86
C VAL A 24 -17.98 -17.64 21.04
N ASN A 25 -18.97 -18.41 21.47
CA ASN A 25 -20.34 -17.93 21.73
C ASN A 25 -20.37 -16.78 22.76
N ARG A 26 -19.53 -16.85 23.78
CA ARG A 26 -19.45 -15.82 24.82
C ARG A 26 -18.88 -14.49 24.29
N ILE A 27 -18.03 -14.52 23.26
CA ILE A 27 -17.35 -13.36 22.74
C ILE A 27 -17.79 -13.00 21.31
N SER A 28 -18.75 -13.70 20.72
CA SER A 28 -19.22 -13.52 19.33
C SER A 28 -19.69 -12.10 19.02
N TRP A 29 -20.27 -11.41 20.00
CA TRP A 29 -20.67 -10.00 19.89
C TRP A 29 -19.53 -9.04 19.48
N ASN A 30 -18.29 -9.46 19.66
CA ASN A 30 -17.08 -8.70 19.31
C ASN A 30 -16.41 -9.19 18.02
N PHE A 31 -17.09 -10.03 17.23
CA PHE A 31 -16.54 -10.58 15.99
C PHE A 31 -17.55 -10.42 14.86
N PRO A 32 -17.26 -9.54 13.87
CA PRO A 32 -18.04 -9.49 12.64
C PRO A 32 -18.11 -10.88 11.98
N GLY A 33 -19.29 -11.21 11.47
CA GLY A 33 -19.49 -12.51 10.83
C GLY A 33 -19.86 -13.67 11.78
N LEU A 34 -20.16 -13.39 13.06
CA LEU A 34 -20.63 -14.39 14.04
C LEU A 34 -21.99 -14.01 14.67
N GLU A 35 -22.80 -13.22 13.96
CA GLU A 35 -24.05 -12.67 14.48
C GLU A 35 -25.21 -13.67 14.47
N THR A 36 -25.13 -14.75 13.70
CA THR A 36 -26.22 -15.74 13.54
C THR A 36 -25.75 -17.15 13.90
N GLN A 37 -26.70 -18.03 14.28
CA GLN A 37 -26.39 -19.42 14.57
C GLN A 37 -25.78 -20.14 13.36
N GLU A 38 -26.25 -19.86 12.15
CA GLU A 38 -25.70 -20.41 10.91
C GLU A 38 -24.21 -20.07 10.77
N LYS A 39 -23.84 -18.81 10.98
CA LYS A 39 -22.45 -18.36 10.94
C LYS A 39 -21.59 -18.96 12.05
N LEU A 40 -22.13 -19.18 13.22
CA LEU A 40 -21.46 -19.90 14.30
C LEU A 40 -21.20 -21.37 13.93
N ASP A 41 -22.15 -22.02 13.24
CA ASP A 41 -21.99 -23.40 12.78
C ASP A 41 -20.93 -23.49 11.65
N GLU A 42 -20.91 -22.55 10.72
CA GLU A 42 -19.83 -22.40 9.71
C GLU A 42 -18.47 -22.17 10.35
N HIS A 43 -18.42 -21.32 11.37
CA HIS A 43 -17.20 -21.09 12.15
C HIS A 43 -16.73 -22.35 12.85
N LYS A 44 -17.64 -23.11 13.49
CA LYS A 44 -17.35 -24.40 14.11
C LYS A 44 -16.71 -25.37 13.11
N ALA A 45 -17.26 -25.48 11.90
CA ALA A 45 -16.69 -26.30 10.84
C ALA A 45 -15.29 -25.83 10.41
N THR A 46 -15.09 -24.51 10.37
CA THR A 46 -13.78 -23.90 10.08
C THR A 46 -12.77 -24.23 11.17
N VAL A 47 -13.12 -24.06 12.44
CA VAL A 47 -12.25 -24.40 13.59
C VAL A 47 -11.79 -25.86 13.52
N LEU A 48 -12.70 -26.81 13.25
CA LEU A 48 -12.36 -28.23 13.08
C LEU A 48 -11.34 -28.47 11.94
N LYS A 49 -11.46 -27.76 10.81
CA LYS A 49 -10.46 -27.82 9.72
C LYS A 49 -9.09 -27.31 10.16
N PHE A 50 -9.05 -26.23 10.95
CA PHE A 50 -7.80 -25.68 11.49
C PHE A 50 -7.19 -26.59 12.55
N MET A 51 -8.00 -27.22 13.41
CA MET A 51 -7.53 -28.24 14.36
C MET A 51 -6.89 -29.43 13.64
N GLY A 52 -7.54 -29.95 12.60
CA GLY A 52 -6.99 -31.04 11.77
C GLY A 52 -5.66 -30.71 11.09
N LYS A 53 -5.35 -29.42 10.87
CA LYS A 53 -4.09 -28.93 10.30
C LYS A 53 -3.07 -28.47 11.35
N GLN A 54 -3.39 -28.63 12.65
CA GLN A 54 -2.62 -28.06 13.76
C GLN A 54 -2.35 -26.54 13.58
N GLN A 55 -3.38 -25.79 13.19
CA GLN A 55 -3.40 -24.34 13.01
C GLN A 55 -4.44 -23.67 13.93
N ALA A 56 -4.86 -24.36 14.97
CA ALA A 56 -5.70 -23.87 16.05
C ALA A 56 -4.97 -24.08 17.37
N ILE A 57 -4.78 -23.03 18.16
CA ILE A 57 -4.16 -23.08 19.48
C ILE A 57 -5.09 -22.48 20.53
N CYS A 58 -5.02 -22.99 21.74
CA CYS A 58 -5.82 -22.51 22.85
C CYS A 58 -5.03 -22.47 24.16
N VAL A 59 -5.47 -21.60 25.06
CA VAL A 59 -5.00 -21.57 26.45
C VAL A 59 -6.10 -22.12 27.35
N LYS A 60 -5.73 -23.09 28.19
CA LYS A 60 -6.64 -23.71 29.17
C LYS A 60 -6.24 -23.34 30.59
N VAL A 61 -7.26 -23.06 31.41
CA VAL A 61 -7.15 -22.88 32.87
C VAL A 61 -8.14 -23.80 33.51
N ASN A 62 -7.70 -24.74 34.34
CA ASN A 62 -8.54 -25.74 34.98
C ASN A 62 -9.46 -26.49 33.99
N HIS A 63 -8.92 -26.92 32.85
CA HIS A 63 -9.61 -27.58 31.73
C HIS A 63 -10.58 -26.68 30.92
N GLU A 64 -10.81 -25.45 31.30
CA GLU A 64 -11.64 -24.50 30.55
C GLU A 64 -10.76 -23.75 29.51
N ILE A 65 -11.25 -23.61 28.26
CA ILE A 65 -10.60 -22.79 27.23
C ILE A 65 -10.93 -21.34 27.51
N VAL A 66 -9.88 -20.54 27.76
CA VAL A 66 -9.97 -19.13 28.12
C VAL A 66 -9.35 -18.19 27.06
N GLY A 67 -8.64 -18.75 26.09
CA GLY A 67 -8.08 -18.05 24.95
C GLY A 67 -7.96 -18.96 23.76
N VAL A 68 -8.22 -18.45 22.56
CA VAL A 68 -8.17 -19.18 21.28
C VAL A 68 -7.51 -18.35 20.18
N MET A 69 -6.84 -19.00 19.26
CA MET A 69 -6.28 -18.38 18.07
C MET A 69 -6.28 -19.37 16.91
N LEU A 70 -6.66 -18.89 15.72
CA LEU A 70 -6.51 -19.57 14.44
C LEU A 70 -5.47 -18.87 13.60
N PHE A 71 -4.65 -19.61 12.88
CA PHE A 71 -3.64 -19.08 11.98
C PHE A 71 -3.48 -19.95 10.74
N SER A 72 -3.03 -19.38 9.64
CA SER A 72 -2.82 -20.07 8.37
C SER A 72 -1.35 -20.04 7.98
N ARG A 73 -0.68 -21.21 7.95
CA ARG A 73 0.69 -21.31 7.43
C ARG A 73 0.76 -21.06 5.93
N GLY A 74 -0.25 -21.48 5.18
CA GLY A 74 -0.29 -21.28 3.72
C GLY A 74 -0.36 -19.81 3.33
N HIS A 75 -1.23 -19.05 4.01
CA HIS A 75 -1.38 -17.59 3.78
C HIS A 75 -0.47 -16.75 4.67
N ASN A 76 0.28 -17.37 5.57
CA ASN A 76 1.15 -16.71 6.54
C ASN A 76 0.43 -15.61 7.36
N MET A 77 -0.73 -15.93 7.92
CA MET A 77 -1.60 -14.95 8.56
C MET A 77 -2.22 -15.44 9.87
N ILE A 78 -2.58 -14.50 10.73
CA ILE A 78 -3.41 -14.72 11.91
C ILE A 78 -4.88 -14.52 11.52
N CYS A 79 -5.70 -15.56 11.68
CA CYS A 79 -7.09 -15.53 11.20
C CYS A 79 -8.09 -15.06 12.27
N CYS A 80 -7.89 -15.38 13.53
CA CYS A 80 -8.66 -14.84 14.64
C CYS A 80 -7.92 -14.99 15.97
N LEU A 81 -8.25 -14.13 16.93
CA LEU A 81 -7.77 -14.17 18.31
C LEU A 81 -8.91 -13.81 19.25
N GLY A 82 -9.22 -14.67 20.20
CA GLY A 82 -10.24 -14.42 21.22
C GLY A 82 -9.75 -14.76 22.62
N VAL A 83 -10.04 -13.89 23.60
CA VAL A 83 -9.74 -14.12 25.01
C VAL A 83 -11.00 -13.85 25.85
N SER A 84 -11.33 -14.79 26.74
CA SER A 84 -12.43 -14.66 27.70
C SER A 84 -12.31 -13.34 28.47
N PRO A 85 -13.39 -12.54 28.59
CA PRO A 85 -13.39 -11.27 29.31
C PRO A 85 -12.80 -11.36 30.72
N ASP A 86 -13.10 -12.46 31.45
CA ASP A 86 -12.65 -12.67 32.84
C ASP A 86 -11.13 -12.90 32.92
N TYR A 87 -10.50 -13.28 31.82
CA TYR A 87 -9.07 -13.61 31.74
C TYR A 87 -8.27 -12.60 30.91
N ARG A 88 -8.87 -11.46 30.53
CA ARG A 88 -8.14 -10.37 29.87
C ARG A 88 -7.11 -9.76 30.81
N ARG A 89 -6.06 -9.16 30.24
CA ARG A 89 -4.93 -8.52 30.96
C ARG A 89 -4.09 -9.50 31.81
N HIS A 90 -4.24 -10.82 31.62
CA HIS A 90 -3.44 -11.87 32.26
C HIS A 90 -2.38 -12.48 31.32
N GLY A 91 -2.03 -11.83 30.24
CA GLY A 91 -0.97 -12.27 29.31
C GLY A 91 -1.40 -13.39 28.33
N ILE A 92 -2.65 -13.85 28.33
CA ILE A 92 -3.12 -14.97 27.49
C ILE A 92 -2.97 -14.66 25.99
N ALA A 93 -3.35 -13.45 25.55
CA ALA A 93 -3.17 -13.04 24.16
C ALA A 93 -1.69 -13.04 23.75
N SER A 94 -0.79 -12.60 24.64
CA SER A 94 0.65 -12.65 24.39
C SER A 94 1.19 -14.08 24.29
N MET A 95 0.72 -15.01 25.13
CA MET A 95 1.09 -16.43 25.02
C MET A 95 0.68 -17.02 23.66
N LEU A 96 -0.52 -16.68 23.18
CA LEU A 96 -1.01 -17.13 21.87
C LEU A 96 -0.20 -16.52 20.73
N MET A 97 0.11 -15.22 20.81
CA MET A 97 0.95 -14.54 19.82
C MET A 97 2.37 -15.12 19.76
N ASP A 98 3.01 -15.33 20.92
CA ASP A 98 4.35 -15.92 20.99
C ASP A 98 4.40 -17.29 20.30
N GLU A 99 3.38 -18.13 20.50
CA GLU A 99 3.32 -19.46 19.88
C GLU A 99 3.03 -19.37 18.37
N VAL A 100 2.07 -18.54 17.95
CA VAL A 100 1.75 -18.38 16.53
C VAL A 100 2.96 -17.86 15.74
N LEU A 101 3.69 -16.90 16.27
CA LEU A 101 4.86 -16.35 15.59
C LEU A 101 6.04 -17.34 15.48
N ARG A 102 6.05 -18.43 16.26
CA ARG A 102 6.97 -19.58 16.07
C ARG A 102 6.50 -20.51 14.94
N ASN A 103 5.22 -20.48 14.61
CA ASN A 103 4.59 -21.36 13.62
C ASN A 103 4.47 -20.73 12.23
N LEU A 104 4.59 -19.40 12.12
CA LEU A 104 4.54 -18.64 10.89
C LEU A 104 5.95 -18.31 10.38
N ASP A 105 6.05 -18.11 9.06
CA ASP A 105 7.31 -17.80 8.39
C ASP A 105 7.70 -16.34 8.59
N ARG A 106 8.72 -16.09 9.41
CA ARG A 106 9.24 -14.75 9.74
C ARG A 106 10.10 -14.14 8.64
N THR A 107 10.41 -14.89 7.58
CA THR A 107 11.11 -14.37 6.39
C THR A 107 10.15 -13.78 5.38
N ARG A 108 8.85 -13.91 5.60
CA ARG A 108 7.75 -13.36 4.81
C ARG A 108 6.89 -12.47 5.69
N GLU A 109 6.12 -11.61 5.08
CA GLU A 109 5.11 -10.82 5.76
C GLU A 109 4.06 -11.70 6.44
N ILE A 110 3.67 -11.31 7.65
CA ILE A 110 2.58 -11.95 8.39
C ILE A 110 1.47 -10.93 8.53
N SER A 111 0.28 -11.27 8.03
CA SER A 111 -0.88 -10.36 8.08
C SER A 111 -1.87 -10.73 9.18
N VAL A 112 -2.62 -9.72 9.62
CA VAL A 112 -3.80 -9.85 10.47
C VAL A 112 -4.72 -8.66 10.24
N SER A 113 -6.04 -8.87 10.24
CA SER A 113 -7.03 -7.78 10.16
C SER A 113 -7.72 -7.61 11.51
N THR A 114 -8.02 -6.34 11.86
CA THR A 114 -8.75 -5.98 13.06
C THR A 114 -9.59 -4.73 12.83
N PHE A 115 -10.29 -4.26 13.86
CA PHE A 115 -11.12 -3.05 13.80
C PHE A 115 -10.29 -1.79 13.54
N ARG A 116 -10.87 -0.82 12.84
CA ARG A 116 -10.27 0.49 12.57
C ARG A 116 -10.03 1.32 13.84
N ALA A 117 -9.28 2.41 13.71
CA ALA A 117 -8.85 3.24 14.83
C ALA A 117 -10.03 3.93 15.55
N ASP A 118 -11.10 4.24 14.84
CA ASP A 118 -12.34 4.85 15.33
C ASP A 118 -13.28 3.86 16.04
N ASP A 119 -13.01 2.55 15.97
CA ASP A 119 -13.79 1.53 16.68
C ASP A 119 -13.14 1.16 18.02
N GLU A 120 -13.85 1.41 19.12
CA GLU A 120 -13.37 1.08 20.47
C GLU A 120 -13.04 -0.41 20.65
N LYS A 121 -13.69 -1.31 19.90
CA LYS A 121 -13.41 -2.76 19.91
C LYS A 121 -11.97 -3.05 19.46
N GLY A 122 -11.39 -2.18 18.62
CA GLY A 122 -10.04 -2.27 18.09
C GLY A 122 -8.93 -1.88 19.06
N LEU A 123 -9.21 -1.13 20.14
CA LEU A 123 -8.17 -0.59 21.04
C LEU A 123 -7.23 -1.68 21.58
N ALA A 124 -7.78 -2.78 22.08
CA ALA A 124 -6.97 -3.84 22.69
C ALA A 124 -6.22 -4.70 21.65
N PRO A 125 -6.83 -5.17 20.54
CA PRO A 125 -6.11 -5.94 19.53
C PRO A 125 -5.06 -5.11 18.80
N ARG A 126 -5.32 -3.84 18.44
CA ARG A 126 -4.32 -2.96 17.82
C ARG A 126 -3.09 -2.80 18.71
N ALA A 127 -3.27 -2.42 19.98
CA ALA A 127 -2.17 -2.31 20.94
C ALA A 127 -1.39 -3.62 21.11
N LEU A 128 -2.04 -4.78 20.97
CA LEU A 128 -1.36 -6.08 20.99
C LEU A 128 -0.48 -6.24 19.73
N TYR A 129 -1.04 -6.02 18.54
CA TYR A 129 -0.30 -6.19 17.28
C TYR A 129 0.87 -5.23 17.18
N GLU A 130 0.69 -3.96 17.51
CA GLU A 130 1.76 -2.94 17.57
C GLU A 130 2.88 -3.34 18.54
N LYS A 131 2.55 -3.88 19.72
CA LYS A 131 3.54 -4.42 20.68
C LYS A 131 4.41 -5.51 20.06
N TYR A 132 3.87 -6.32 19.14
CA TYR A 132 4.59 -7.37 18.43
C TYR A 132 5.27 -6.88 17.13
N GLY A 133 5.21 -5.59 16.84
CA GLY A 133 5.88 -4.96 15.72
C GLY A 133 5.09 -5.01 14.40
N PHE A 134 3.81 -5.38 14.46
CA PHE A 134 2.92 -5.22 13.32
C PHE A 134 2.68 -3.72 13.06
N ILE A 135 2.55 -3.36 11.81
CA ILE A 135 2.38 -1.99 11.32
C ILE A 135 1.06 -1.92 10.58
N GLU A 136 0.31 -0.84 10.78
CA GLU A 136 -0.89 -0.55 9.99
C GLU A 136 -0.56 -0.50 8.50
N ASP A 137 -1.43 -1.07 7.69
CA ASP A 137 -1.34 -1.09 6.24
C ASP A 137 -2.64 -0.57 5.62
N ALA A 138 -3.36 -1.38 4.85
CA ALA A 138 -4.57 -0.98 4.15
C ALA A 138 -5.81 -0.90 5.07
N LEU A 139 -6.72 0.02 4.78
CA LEU A 139 -8.09 -0.05 5.24
C LEU A 139 -8.87 -1.00 4.32
N VAL A 140 -9.42 -2.05 4.88
CA VAL A 140 -10.10 -3.12 4.15
C VAL A 140 -11.52 -3.32 4.66
N GLU A 141 -12.31 -4.13 3.95
CA GLU A 141 -13.58 -4.66 4.42
C GLU A 141 -13.48 -6.17 4.56
N ALA A 142 -13.82 -6.70 5.72
CA ALA A 142 -13.84 -8.13 5.97
C ALA A 142 -15.15 -8.51 6.70
N PHE A 143 -15.83 -9.56 6.21
CA PHE A 143 -17.12 -10.01 6.72
C PHE A 143 -18.21 -8.94 6.71
N GLY A 144 -18.17 -8.00 5.73
CA GLY A 144 -19.08 -6.85 5.64
C GLY A 144 -18.84 -5.78 6.72
N TYR A 145 -17.65 -5.75 7.31
CA TYR A 145 -17.29 -4.81 8.37
C TYR A 145 -15.99 -4.07 8.04
N PRO A 146 -15.91 -2.74 8.32
CA PRO A 146 -14.70 -1.97 8.12
C PRO A 146 -13.56 -2.44 9.03
N ASN A 147 -12.44 -2.85 8.44
CA ASN A 147 -11.26 -3.34 9.14
C ASN A 147 -10.00 -2.58 8.74
N GLN A 148 -8.98 -2.69 9.58
CA GLN A 148 -7.60 -2.29 9.36
C GLN A 148 -6.74 -3.53 9.21
N GLU A 149 -5.98 -3.64 8.15
CA GLU A 149 -4.93 -4.63 8.01
C GLU A 149 -3.66 -4.21 8.76
N TYR A 150 -3.01 -5.16 9.38
CA TYR A 150 -1.73 -5.02 10.08
C TYR A 150 -0.75 -6.04 9.52
N ILE A 151 0.46 -5.59 9.18
CA ILE A 151 1.52 -6.43 8.62
C ILE A 151 2.73 -6.45 9.54
N LEU A 152 3.21 -7.64 9.86
CA LEU A 152 4.51 -7.84 10.47
C LEU A 152 5.53 -8.15 9.39
N HIS A 153 6.34 -7.16 9.04
CA HIS A 153 7.39 -7.32 8.04
C HIS A 153 8.60 -8.08 8.59
N PRO A 154 9.36 -8.76 7.72
CA PRO A 154 10.67 -9.31 8.10
C PRO A 154 11.58 -8.24 8.71
N ALA A 155 12.44 -8.65 9.63
CA ALA A 155 13.36 -7.72 10.28
C ALA A 155 14.30 -7.05 9.25
N GLY A 156 14.39 -5.71 9.29
CA GLY A 156 15.21 -4.91 8.37
C GLY A 156 14.65 -4.82 6.94
N SER A 157 13.39 -5.18 6.74
CA SER A 157 12.70 -5.02 5.45
C SER A 157 12.62 -3.55 5.06
N GLU A 158 13.07 -3.22 3.84
CA GLU A 158 12.91 -1.88 3.24
C GLU A 158 11.42 -1.49 3.18
N HIS A 159 10.55 -2.43 2.82
CA HIS A 159 9.11 -2.25 2.78
C HIS A 159 8.56 -1.85 4.17
N GLY A 160 8.98 -2.54 5.23
CA GLY A 160 8.55 -2.21 6.60
C GLY A 160 8.98 -0.81 7.04
N GLU A 161 10.21 -0.37 6.73
CA GLU A 161 10.68 0.97 7.08
C GLU A 161 9.99 2.05 6.25
N ARG A 162 9.70 1.79 4.97
CA ARG A 162 8.90 2.65 4.12
C ARG A 162 7.48 2.81 4.68
N GLN A 163 6.81 1.71 5.02
CA GLN A 163 5.45 1.73 5.55
C GLN A 163 5.36 2.50 6.88
N LYS A 164 6.32 2.35 7.78
CA LYS A 164 6.41 3.18 9.00
C LYS A 164 6.48 4.67 8.67
N SER A 165 7.24 5.04 7.65
CA SER A 165 7.38 6.44 7.22
C SER A 165 6.09 6.97 6.61
N ILE A 166 5.40 6.14 5.82
CA ILE A 166 4.08 6.45 5.27
C ILE A 166 3.08 6.69 6.41
N ASN A 167 2.98 5.77 7.37
CA ASN A 167 2.03 5.89 8.47
C ASN A 167 2.26 7.14 9.33
N ARG A 168 3.53 7.49 9.60
CA ARG A 168 3.85 8.74 10.31
C ARG A 168 3.44 9.98 9.52
N MET A 169 3.71 10.01 8.21
CA MET A 169 3.31 11.12 7.35
C MET A 169 1.78 11.26 7.30
N VAL A 170 1.07 10.15 7.12
CA VAL A 170 -0.40 10.09 7.14
C VAL A 170 -0.97 10.60 8.47
N HIS A 171 -0.39 10.18 9.58
CA HIS A 171 -0.78 10.65 10.91
C HIS A 171 -0.61 12.17 11.07
N GLU A 172 0.51 12.74 10.64
CA GLU A 172 0.72 14.20 10.70
C GLU A 172 -0.25 14.95 9.77
N ILE A 173 -0.49 14.47 8.55
CA ILE A 173 -1.46 15.07 7.61
C ILE A 173 -2.87 15.02 8.21
N SER A 174 -3.30 13.87 8.72
CA SER A 174 -4.64 13.70 9.31
C SER A 174 -4.85 14.59 10.53
N ASN A 175 -3.84 14.79 11.37
CA ASN A 175 -3.91 15.70 12.51
C ASN A 175 -4.04 17.17 12.08
N ILE A 176 -3.31 17.59 11.02
CA ILE A 176 -3.40 18.95 10.49
C ILE A 176 -4.79 19.21 9.89
N LEU A 177 -5.37 18.21 9.24
CA LEU A 177 -6.65 18.32 8.51
C LEU A 177 -7.85 17.71 9.27
N LEU A 178 -7.74 17.47 10.57
CA LEU A 178 -8.74 16.72 11.36
C LEU A 178 -10.18 17.25 11.17
N ASP A 179 -10.36 18.56 11.17
CA ASP A 179 -11.66 19.24 10.97
C ASP A 179 -12.09 19.37 9.49
N CYS A 180 -11.24 18.98 8.57
CA CYS A 180 -11.54 18.90 7.14
C CYS A 180 -12.02 17.51 6.70
N ASN A 181 -12.00 16.50 7.58
CA ASN A 181 -12.39 15.12 7.30
C ASN A 181 -11.67 14.53 6.07
N PRO A 182 -10.33 14.36 6.10
CA PRO A 182 -9.56 13.92 4.93
C PRO A 182 -9.69 12.43 4.65
N SER A 183 -9.69 12.06 3.38
CA SER A 183 -9.41 10.71 2.89
C SER A 183 -8.02 10.72 2.25
N ILE A 184 -7.12 9.84 2.70
CA ILE A 184 -5.72 9.79 2.26
C ILE A 184 -5.47 8.47 1.55
N TYR A 185 -4.99 8.57 0.31
CA TYR A 185 -4.70 7.42 -0.54
C TYR A 185 -3.21 7.34 -0.87
N LEU A 186 -2.70 6.11 -0.95
CA LEU A 186 -1.44 5.76 -1.57
C LEU A 186 -1.73 5.18 -2.95
N TYR A 187 -0.95 5.58 -3.97
CA TYR A 187 -1.08 5.05 -5.34
C TYR A 187 0.30 4.96 -6.00
N GLY A 188 0.34 4.77 -7.32
CA GLY A 188 1.58 4.75 -8.08
C GLY A 188 2.48 3.54 -7.82
N SER A 189 3.78 3.74 -7.90
CA SER A 189 4.78 2.66 -7.80
C SER A 189 4.76 1.91 -6.47
N SER A 190 4.32 2.56 -5.40
CA SER A 190 4.24 1.98 -4.05
C SER A 190 3.20 0.86 -3.95
N VAL A 191 2.12 0.94 -4.72
CA VAL A 191 1.04 -0.08 -4.74
C VAL A 191 1.19 -1.10 -5.87
N LEU A 192 2.04 -0.80 -6.87
CA LEU A 192 2.31 -1.69 -8.02
C LEU A 192 3.54 -2.59 -7.81
N ASP A 193 4.05 -2.73 -6.58
CA ASP A 193 5.27 -3.47 -6.22
C ASP A 193 6.52 -3.06 -7.04
N ASP A 194 6.54 -1.80 -7.48
CA ASP A 194 7.63 -1.22 -8.29
C ASP A 194 8.30 0.01 -7.65
N PHE A 195 8.07 0.22 -6.34
CA PHE A 195 8.79 1.25 -5.61
C PHE A 195 10.27 0.87 -5.47
N ARG A 196 11.16 1.83 -5.75
CA ARG A 196 12.60 1.67 -5.58
C ARG A 196 13.19 2.93 -4.94
N LEU A 197 13.75 2.77 -3.76
CA LEU A 197 14.39 3.88 -3.05
C LEU A 197 15.51 4.51 -3.88
N GLY A 198 15.50 5.83 -3.97
CA GLY A 198 16.45 6.59 -4.80
C GLY A 198 16.04 6.74 -6.28
N TRP A 199 14.84 6.22 -6.63
CA TRP A 199 14.23 6.43 -7.95
C TRP A 199 12.76 6.84 -7.84
N SER A 200 11.98 6.14 -7.04
CA SER A 200 10.53 6.27 -6.97
C SER A 200 10.08 7.30 -5.95
N ASP A 201 8.98 7.96 -6.25
CA ASP A 201 8.25 8.78 -5.32
C ASP A 201 7.22 7.94 -4.55
N ILE A 202 6.80 8.43 -3.38
CA ILE A 202 5.69 7.91 -2.59
C ILE A 202 4.49 8.80 -2.92
N ASP A 203 3.65 8.30 -3.81
CA ASP A 203 2.54 9.04 -4.38
C ASP A 203 1.35 9.00 -3.42
N ILE A 204 0.92 10.16 -2.91
CA ILE A 204 -0.25 10.31 -2.05
C ILE A 204 -1.26 11.29 -2.62
N LEU A 205 -2.55 11.01 -2.44
CA LEU A 205 -3.62 11.95 -2.72
C LEU A 205 -4.46 12.15 -1.46
N VAL A 206 -4.70 13.41 -1.09
CA VAL A 206 -5.52 13.77 0.05
C VAL A 206 -6.74 14.53 -0.44
N LEU A 207 -7.92 13.95 -0.23
CA LEU A 207 -9.22 14.53 -0.59
C LEU A 207 -9.99 14.83 0.70
N SER A 208 -10.39 16.09 0.90
CA SER A 208 -11.11 16.51 2.10
C SER A 208 -12.54 16.98 1.78
N ASP A 209 -13.45 16.87 2.76
CA ASP A 209 -14.81 17.37 2.62
C ASP A 209 -14.90 18.90 2.65
N LYS A 210 -13.91 19.54 3.30
CA LYS A 210 -13.86 20.99 3.49
C LYS A 210 -12.52 21.54 3.05
N GLN A 211 -12.56 22.76 2.49
CA GLN A 211 -11.33 23.46 2.15
C GLN A 211 -10.46 23.69 3.40
N MET A 212 -9.20 23.37 3.29
CA MET A 212 -8.22 23.65 4.35
C MET A 212 -8.03 25.15 4.57
N SER A 213 -7.78 25.56 5.79
CA SER A 213 -7.45 26.93 6.13
C SER A 213 -6.04 27.33 5.59
N GLU A 214 -5.76 28.63 5.57
CA GLU A 214 -4.44 29.13 5.21
C GLU A 214 -3.35 28.61 6.15
N GLU A 215 -3.64 28.54 7.45
CA GLU A 215 -2.72 27.99 8.46
C GLU A 215 -2.41 26.51 8.21
N GLN A 216 -3.44 25.70 7.91
CA GLN A 216 -3.30 24.28 7.61
C GLN A 216 -2.46 24.09 6.34
N SER A 217 -2.72 24.84 5.27
CA SER A 217 -1.94 24.74 4.03
C SER A 217 -0.47 25.09 4.21
N HIS A 218 -0.15 26.10 5.02
CA HIS A 218 1.24 26.44 5.35
C HIS A 218 1.92 25.37 6.22
N LYS A 219 1.19 24.72 7.15
CA LYS A 219 1.73 23.58 7.90
C LYS A 219 2.06 22.40 6.99
N LEU A 220 1.16 22.07 6.05
CA LEU A 220 1.36 20.98 5.09
C LEU A 220 2.54 21.26 4.14
N VAL A 221 2.69 22.48 3.63
CA VAL A 221 3.85 22.87 2.80
C VAL A 221 5.17 22.62 3.55
N LYS A 222 5.22 22.88 4.85
CA LYS A 222 6.44 22.70 5.68
C LYS A 222 6.61 21.27 6.19
N LEU A 223 5.61 20.41 6.05
CA LEU A 223 5.57 19.13 6.77
C LEU A 223 6.72 18.21 6.36
N ARG A 224 7.00 18.04 5.04
CA ARG A 224 8.11 17.20 4.58
C ARG A 224 9.45 17.64 5.21
N GLN A 225 9.73 18.93 5.20
CA GLN A 225 10.94 19.48 5.80
C GLN A 225 10.99 19.26 7.32
N THR A 226 9.85 19.43 7.99
CA THR A 226 9.73 19.18 9.44
C THR A 226 10.03 17.72 9.79
N MET A 227 9.53 16.77 8.98
CA MET A 227 9.80 15.34 9.18
C MET A 227 11.28 15.00 8.94
N LEU A 228 11.91 15.60 7.92
CA LEU A 228 13.34 15.45 7.66
C LEU A 228 14.22 16.00 8.81
N GLU A 229 13.81 17.09 9.43
CA GLU A 229 14.53 17.67 10.58
C GLU A 229 14.39 16.79 11.83
N ARG A 230 13.21 16.22 12.05
CA ARG A 230 12.95 15.28 13.17
C ARG A 230 13.70 13.96 13.02
N GLU A 231 13.79 13.44 11.80
CA GLU A 231 14.39 12.14 11.47
C GLU A 231 15.32 12.27 10.27
N SER A 232 16.45 12.97 10.45
CA SER A 232 17.39 13.32 9.37
C SER A 232 18.00 12.12 8.64
N GLY A 233 17.99 10.93 9.25
CA GLY A 233 18.46 9.68 8.64
C GLY A 233 17.39 8.92 7.86
N ASN A 234 16.13 9.36 7.86
CA ASN A 234 15.06 8.69 7.16
C ASN A 234 15.07 9.07 5.67
N PRO A 235 15.28 8.10 4.75
CA PRO A 235 15.41 8.40 3.33
C PRO A 235 14.08 8.66 2.62
N TYR A 236 12.93 8.34 3.23
CA TYR A 236 11.63 8.32 2.57
C TYR A 236 10.91 9.67 2.57
N TYR A 237 11.13 10.54 3.56
CA TYR A 237 10.35 11.78 3.66
C TYR A 237 10.54 12.74 2.50
N ARG A 238 11.67 12.65 1.78
CA ARG A 238 11.90 13.45 0.55
C ARG A 238 11.12 12.94 -0.66
N SER A 239 10.74 11.66 -0.63
CA SER A 239 10.08 11.00 -1.76
C SER A 239 8.57 11.20 -1.81
N PHE A 240 7.94 11.81 -0.80
CA PHE A 240 6.50 12.06 -0.85
C PHE A 240 6.14 13.07 -1.93
N GLU A 241 5.22 12.67 -2.82
CA GLU A 241 4.67 13.51 -3.88
C GLU A 241 3.15 13.43 -3.89
N GLY A 242 2.46 14.52 -4.34
CA GLY A 242 1.01 14.50 -4.53
C GLY A 242 0.30 15.79 -4.24
N GLY A 243 -1.03 15.73 -4.30
CA GLY A 243 -1.96 16.84 -4.10
C GLY A 243 -2.86 16.67 -2.87
N MET A 244 -3.19 17.79 -2.24
CA MET A 244 -4.12 17.87 -1.12
C MET A 244 -5.12 18.97 -1.38
N LEU A 245 -6.41 18.62 -1.55
CA LEU A 245 -7.48 19.54 -1.93
C LEU A 245 -8.85 18.97 -1.52
N THR A 246 -9.92 19.71 -1.79
CA THR A 246 -11.26 19.19 -1.55
C THR A 246 -11.67 18.16 -2.62
N LEU A 247 -12.50 17.20 -2.24
CA LEU A 247 -13.09 16.22 -3.16
C LEU A 247 -13.87 16.91 -4.27
N ASP A 248 -14.69 17.91 -3.92
CA ASP A 248 -15.51 18.66 -4.88
C ASP A 248 -14.64 19.33 -5.95
N ALA A 249 -13.55 19.99 -5.55
CA ALA A 249 -12.61 20.62 -6.50
C ALA A 249 -11.88 19.59 -7.36
N PHE A 250 -11.48 18.45 -6.77
CA PHE A 250 -10.84 17.38 -7.50
C PHE A 250 -11.73 16.77 -8.59
N VAL A 251 -13.01 16.54 -8.29
CA VAL A 251 -13.98 15.96 -9.23
C VAL A 251 -14.42 16.95 -10.30
N SER A 252 -14.62 18.22 -9.92
CA SER A 252 -15.13 19.27 -10.83
C SER A 252 -14.03 19.99 -11.62
N GLY A 253 -12.76 19.87 -11.22
CA GLY A 253 -11.66 20.66 -11.75
C GLY A 253 -11.72 22.14 -11.35
N ALA A 254 -12.51 22.48 -10.32
CA ALA A 254 -12.65 23.86 -9.86
C ALA A 254 -11.40 24.33 -9.09
N SER A 255 -11.22 25.65 -9.04
CA SER A 255 -10.17 26.26 -8.22
C SER A 255 -10.39 25.98 -6.74
N ASP A 256 -9.32 25.64 -6.03
CA ASP A 256 -9.30 25.38 -4.59
C ASP A 256 -8.00 25.88 -3.96
N ARG A 257 -7.87 25.82 -2.64
CA ARG A 257 -6.57 25.92 -1.99
C ARG A 257 -5.91 24.54 -1.98
N VAL A 258 -4.99 24.35 -2.93
CA VAL A 258 -4.28 23.09 -3.11
C VAL A 258 -2.89 23.18 -2.51
N VAL A 259 -2.52 22.20 -1.68
CA VAL A 259 -1.11 21.96 -1.34
C VAL A 259 -0.57 20.91 -2.31
N TYR A 260 0.52 21.24 -2.98
CA TYR A 260 1.22 20.36 -3.90
C TYR A 260 2.63 20.07 -3.37
N TRP A 261 2.97 18.79 -3.32
CA TRP A 261 4.32 18.29 -3.13
C TRP A 261 4.80 17.62 -4.41
N GLY A 262 5.97 17.99 -4.90
CA GLY A 262 6.52 17.39 -6.11
C GLY A 262 8.00 17.73 -6.32
N THR A 263 8.51 17.33 -7.47
CA THR A 263 9.91 17.57 -7.88
C THR A 263 10.26 19.06 -7.98
N SER A 264 9.27 19.93 -8.23
CA SER A 264 9.43 21.40 -8.24
C SER A 264 9.38 22.04 -6.84
N GLY A 265 9.33 21.23 -5.79
CA GLY A 265 9.19 21.67 -4.40
C GLY A 265 7.75 21.66 -3.92
N GLU A 266 7.56 22.16 -2.69
CA GLU A 266 6.27 22.28 -2.04
C GLU A 266 5.69 23.68 -2.26
N LYS A 267 4.41 23.75 -2.61
CA LYS A 267 3.74 25.04 -2.85
C LYS A 267 2.24 24.97 -2.58
N ILE A 268 1.65 26.14 -2.38
CA ILE A 268 0.19 26.34 -2.45
C ILE A 268 -0.12 26.80 -3.87
N THR A 269 -1.13 26.20 -4.48
CA THR A 269 -1.63 26.55 -5.82
C THR A 269 -3.17 26.57 -5.78
N ASP A 270 -3.78 26.95 -6.88
CA ASP A 270 -5.25 27.02 -7.02
C ASP A 270 -5.83 25.90 -7.88
N THR A 271 -4.96 25.10 -8.51
CA THR A 271 -5.35 23.97 -9.35
C THR A 271 -4.43 22.79 -9.15
N TYR A 272 -4.94 21.58 -9.39
CA TYR A 272 -4.20 20.33 -9.37
C TYR A 272 -4.52 19.52 -10.63
N MET A 273 -3.51 19.17 -11.38
CA MET A 273 -3.63 18.30 -12.55
C MET A 273 -3.33 16.86 -12.13
N PHE A 274 -4.30 15.97 -12.33
CA PHE A 274 -4.17 14.55 -12.07
C PHE A 274 -4.46 13.82 -13.37
N ASP A 275 -3.48 13.11 -13.91
CA ASP A 275 -3.59 12.47 -15.21
C ASP A 275 -4.43 11.18 -15.16
N SER A 276 -4.81 10.66 -16.31
CA SER A 276 -5.61 9.45 -16.43
C SER A 276 -4.85 8.21 -15.97
N PHE A 277 -3.52 8.21 -16.04
CA PHE A 277 -2.69 7.13 -15.51
C PHE A 277 -2.80 7.06 -13.99
N GLY A 278 -2.54 8.17 -13.30
CA GLY A 278 -2.68 8.27 -11.86
C GLY A 278 -4.10 7.99 -11.37
N MET A 279 -5.12 8.49 -12.11
CA MET A 279 -6.53 8.22 -11.78
C MET A 279 -6.89 6.74 -11.89
N THR A 280 -6.41 6.06 -12.93
CA THR A 280 -6.63 4.62 -13.10
C THR A 280 -5.91 3.83 -11.99
N GLU A 281 -4.64 4.15 -11.70
CA GLU A 281 -3.88 3.54 -10.60
C GLU A 281 -4.58 3.73 -9.25
N LEU A 282 -5.08 4.94 -8.97
CA LEU A 282 -5.81 5.25 -7.75
C LEU A 282 -7.11 4.43 -7.61
N ILE A 283 -7.91 4.35 -8.68
CA ILE A 283 -9.19 3.66 -8.65
C ILE A 283 -9.01 2.14 -8.59
N GLU A 284 -8.09 1.57 -9.39
CA GLU A 284 -7.93 0.12 -9.51
C GLU A 284 -7.05 -0.48 -8.42
N SER A 285 -6.01 0.22 -8.00
CA SER A 285 -4.97 -0.33 -7.12
C SER A 285 -4.67 0.53 -5.90
N GLY A 286 -5.22 1.75 -5.81
CA GLY A 286 -4.94 2.66 -4.71
C GLY A 286 -5.37 2.10 -3.36
N ILE A 287 -4.54 2.35 -2.34
CA ILE A 287 -4.76 1.92 -0.96
C ILE A 287 -5.28 3.10 -0.14
N LEU A 288 -6.43 2.92 0.51
CA LEU A 288 -6.92 3.90 1.48
C LEU A 288 -6.15 3.73 2.78
N LEU A 289 -5.44 4.78 3.21
CA LEU A 289 -4.63 4.80 4.42
C LEU A 289 -5.32 5.49 5.61
N TYR A 290 -6.24 6.42 5.33
CA TYR A 290 -6.98 7.16 6.35
C TYR A 290 -8.31 7.67 5.81
N GLY A 291 -9.33 7.77 6.67
CA GLY A 291 -10.64 8.34 6.35
C GLY A 291 -11.60 7.35 5.70
N SER A 292 -12.51 7.88 4.86
CA SER A 292 -13.53 7.11 4.15
C SER A 292 -13.15 6.90 2.70
N ASP A 293 -13.53 5.75 2.12
CA ASP A 293 -13.30 5.51 0.70
C ASP A 293 -14.28 6.32 -0.16
N VAL A 294 -13.75 7.30 -0.88
CA VAL A 294 -14.53 8.19 -1.77
C VAL A 294 -14.33 7.87 -3.25
N ARG A 295 -13.60 6.79 -3.60
CA ARG A 295 -13.31 6.43 -5.00
C ARG A 295 -14.54 6.20 -5.85
N SER A 296 -15.67 5.78 -5.26
CA SER A 296 -16.96 5.65 -5.96
C SER A 296 -17.53 6.97 -6.49
N GLN A 297 -17.00 8.10 -6.03
CA GLN A 297 -17.39 9.45 -6.47
C GLN A 297 -16.46 10.00 -7.56
N LEU A 298 -15.34 9.28 -7.86
CA LEU A 298 -14.37 9.68 -8.87
C LEU A 298 -14.80 9.20 -10.26
N ASN A 299 -14.46 9.97 -11.29
CA ASN A 299 -14.70 9.62 -12.67
C ASN A 299 -13.57 8.71 -13.17
N ALA A 300 -13.87 7.44 -13.41
CA ALA A 300 -12.91 6.51 -14.03
C ALA A 300 -12.58 6.95 -15.46
N PRO A 301 -11.29 7.10 -15.83
CA PRO A 301 -10.89 7.44 -17.18
C PRO A 301 -11.32 6.36 -18.18
N GLY A 302 -11.78 6.80 -19.34
CA GLY A 302 -11.99 5.91 -20.47
C GLY A 302 -10.69 5.67 -21.27
N PHE A 303 -10.71 4.73 -22.20
CA PHE A 303 -9.56 4.44 -23.07
C PHE A 303 -9.11 5.69 -23.86
N SER A 304 -10.05 6.53 -24.29
CA SER A 304 -9.76 7.79 -24.98
C SER A 304 -8.92 8.76 -24.14
N ASP A 305 -9.16 8.78 -22.82
CA ASP A 305 -8.42 9.66 -21.90
C ASP A 305 -6.98 9.15 -21.73
N LEU A 306 -6.82 7.83 -21.59
CA LEU A 306 -5.50 7.20 -21.57
C LEU A 306 -4.73 7.45 -22.87
N CYS A 307 -5.39 7.39 -24.04
CA CYS A 307 -4.77 7.72 -25.31
C CYS A 307 -4.34 9.20 -25.38
N ALA A 308 -5.12 10.11 -24.81
CA ALA A 308 -4.77 11.53 -24.75
C ALA A 308 -3.51 11.75 -23.91
N ASP A 309 -3.40 11.11 -22.75
CA ASP A 309 -2.21 11.19 -21.90
C ASP A 309 -0.99 10.54 -22.53
N VAL A 310 -1.15 9.40 -23.22
CA VAL A 310 -0.06 8.81 -24.00
C VAL A 310 0.47 9.79 -25.06
N LYS A 311 -0.41 10.52 -25.76
CA LYS A 311 0.00 11.55 -26.72
C LYS A 311 0.74 12.69 -26.04
N HIS A 312 0.32 13.09 -24.85
CA HIS A 312 1.00 14.10 -24.05
C HIS A 312 2.40 13.62 -23.64
N HIS A 313 2.52 12.39 -23.10
CA HIS A 313 3.81 11.77 -22.77
C HIS A 313 4.73 11.67 -23.98
N TYR A 314 4.21 11.21 -25.11
CA TYR A 314 4.96 11.18 -26.38
C TYR A 314 5.50 12.56 -26.77
N GLY A 315 4.67 13.61 -26.70
CA GLY A 315 5.09 14.98 -26.97
C GLY A 315 6.21 15.47 -26.05
N THR A 316 6.11 15.12 -24.76
CA THR A 316 7.13 15.42 -23.74
C THR A 316 8.44 14.70 -24.03
N ILE A 317 8.40 13.41 -24.37
CA ILE A 317 9.57 12.60 -24.76
C ILE A 317 10.25 13.18 -26.00
N ARG A 318 9.48 13.53 -27.04
CA ARG A 318 10.02 14.14 -28.26
C ARG A 318 10.71 15.49 -28.03
N LYS A 319 10.20 16.26 -27.07
CA LYS A 319 10.72 17.60 -26.78
C LYS A 319 11.94 17.55 -25.86
N TYR A 320 11.91 16.75 -24.81
CA TYR A 320 12.88 16.85 -23.72
C TYR A 320 13.92 15.71 -23.69
N ALA A 321 13.63 14.55 -24.32
CA ALA A 321 14.52 13.40 -24.31
C ALA A 321 15.36 13.23 -25.57
N GLN A 322 15.60 14.32 -26.34
CA GLN A 322 16.53 14.33 -27.48
C GLN A 322 17.99 14.33 -27.03
N LYS A 323 18.24 14.96 -25.90
CA LYS A 323 19.54 14.96 -25.21
C LYS A 323 19.28 14.58 -23.77
N THR A 324 20.03 13.62 -23.28
CA THR A 324 19.91 13.14 -21.92
C THR A 324 21.06 13.64 -21.06
N GLU A 325 20.81 13.76 -19.78
CA GLU A 325 21.79 14.15 -18.79
C GLU A 325 22.53 12.91 -18.25
N ARG A 326 23.72 13.15 -17.69
CA ARG A 326 24.52 12.14 -17.00
C ARG A 326 23.90 11.77 -15.64
N ASN A 327 22.69 11.20 -15.69
CA ASN A 327 21.86 10.88 -14.55
C ASN A 327 21.08 9.58 -14.82
N ILE A 328 20.98 8.69 -13.82
CA ILE A 328 20.25 7.42 -13.95
C ILE A 328 18.77 7.60 -14.32
N HIS A 329 18.15 8.73 -13.95
CA HIS A 329 16.75 9.01 -14.32
C HIS A 329 16.52 9.17 -15.82
N ALA A 330 17.59 9.37 -16.63
CA ALA A 330 17.49 9.37 -18.08
C ALA A 330 16.97 8.04 -18.66
N TYR A 331 17.22 6.92 -17.98
CA TYR A 331 16.65 5.62 -18.34
C TYR A 331 15.12 5.56 -18.22
N GLY A 332 14.53 6.46 -17.41
CA GLY A 332 13.07 6.54 -17.20
C GLY A 332 12.30 6.76 -18.49
N TRP A 333 12.84 7.52 -19.45
CA TRP A 333 12.18 7.76 -20.73
C TRP A 333 11.90 6.50 -21.53
N LEU A 334 12.81 5.49 -21.51
CA LEU A 334 12.60 4.20 -22.16
C LEU A 334 11.48 3.40 -21.47
N LEU A 335 11.42 3.47 -20.15
CA LEU A 335 10.40 2.79 -19.35
C LEU A 335 9.02 3.44 -19.54
N ASP A 336 8.98 4.76 -19.68
CA ASP A 336 7.74 5.51 -19.95
C ASP A 336 7.18 5.15 -21.34
N ILE A 337 8.04 5.04 -22.38
CA ILE A 337 7.62 4.57 -23.70
C ILE A 337 7.04 3.15 -23.61
N ALA A 338 7.71 2.25 -22.88
CA ALA A 338 7.23 0.88 -22.70
C ALA A 338 5.86 0.84 -22.04
N ARG A 339 5.64 1.63 -20.97
CA ARG A 339 4.34 1.73 -20.29
C ARG A 339 3.27 2.32 -21.21
N CYS A 340 3.57 3.36 -21.96
CA CYS A 340 2.65 3.92 -22.95
C CYS A 340 2.22 2.91 -24.01
N LEU A 341 3.16 2.13 -24.58
CA LEU A 341 2.86 1.07 -25.54
C LEU A 341 1.96 -0.03 -24.97
N TYR A 342 2.27 -0.46 -23.73
CA TYR A 342 1.42 -1.42 -23.04
C TYR A 342 -0.01 -0.89 -22.90
N THR A 343 -0.15 0.35 -22.43
CA THR A 343 -1.45 0.99 -22.21
C THR A 343 -2.26 1.12 -23.50
N LEU A 344 -1.65 1.57 -24.61
CA LEU A 344 -2.35 1.63 -25.90
C LEU A 344 -2.87 0.26 -26.36
N ARG A 345 -2.09 -0.81 -26.19
CA ARG A 345 -2.46 -2.14 -26.67
C ARG A 345 -3.42 -2.89 -25.78
N THR A 346 -3.47 -2.57 -24.50
CA THR A 346 -4.25 -3.36 -23.53
C THR A 346 -5.37 -2.58 -22.86
N GLY A 347 -5.34 -1.26 -22.92
CA GLY A 347 -6.23 -0.39 -22.15
C GLY A 347 -5.98 -0.42 -20.65
N LYS A 348 -4.84 -0.99 -20.19
CA LYS A 348 -4.52 -1.17 -18.77
C LYS A 348 -3.21 -0.47 -18.42
N ILE A 349 -3.03 -0.24 -17.13
CA ILE A 349 -1.79 0.32 -16.59
C ILE A 349 -1.09 -0.74 -15.74
N ILE A 350 0.24 -0.82 -15.88
CA ILE A 350 1.10 -1.69 -15.08
C ILE A 350 2.36 -0.93 -14.65
N ALA A 351 3.11 -1.54 -13.74
CA ALA A 351 4.41 -1.04 -13.31
C ALA A 351 5.39 -0.83 -14.49
N LYS A 352 6.22 0.20 -14.41
CA LYS A 352 7.18 0.54 -15.48
C LYS A 352 8.15 -0.60 -15.80
N THR A 353 8.60 -1.35 -14.77
CA THR A 353 9.49 -2.52 -14.96
C THR A 353 8.75 -3.67 -15.64
N ALA A 354 7.52 -3.96 -15.25
CA ALA A 354 6.68 -4.98 -15.89
C ALA A 354 6.35 -4.62 -17.35
N ALA A 355 6.11 -3.33 -17.65
CA ALA A 355 5.90 -2.85 -19.01
C ALA A 355 7.15 -3.06 -19.89
N ALA A 356 8.34 -2.81 -19.35
CA ALA A 356 9.60 -3.05 -20.07
C ALA A 356 9.78 -4.55 -20.37
N ASP A 357 9.54 -5.42 -19.41
CA ASP A 357 9.64 -6.88 -19.59
C ASP A 357 8.62 -7.34 -20.68
N TRP A 358 7.37 -6.88 -20.59
CA TRP A 358 6.33 -7.20 -21.59
C TRP A 358 6.69 -6.75 -23.02
N VAL A 359 7.24 -5.52 -23.16
CA VAL A 359 7.66 -4.98 -24.47
C VAL A 359 8.80 -5.81 -25.07
N ILE A 360 9.75 -6.25 -24.24
CA ILE A 360 10.86 -7.12 -24.67
C ILE A 360 10.33 -8.48 -25.13
N GLU A 361 9.46 -9.13 -24.36
CA GLU A 361 8.87 -10.42 -24.67
C GLU A 361 8.06 -10.40 -25.98
N ASN A 362 7.39 -9.28 -26.26
CA ASN A 362 6.61 -9.10 -27.49
C ASN A 362 7.42 -8.54 -28.67
N ASN A 363 8.74 -8.39 -28.53
CA ASN A 363 9.64 -7.86 -29.58
C ASN A 363 9.22 -6.50 -30.15
N LEU A 364 8.74 -5.59 -29.28
CA LEU A 364 8.23 -4.28 -29.68
C LEU A 364 9.29 -3.16 -29.57
N CYS A 365 10.43 -3.43 -28.93
CA CYS A 365 11.48 -2.43 -28.73
C CYS A 365 12.58 -2.55 -29.80
N PRO A 366 12.87 -1.48 -30.56
CA PRO A 366 13.97 -1.49 -31.53
C PRO A 366 15.36 -1.39 -30.86
N VAL A 367 15.39 -1.07 -29.55
CA VAL A 367 16.62 -0.90 -28.76
C VAL A 367 16.57 -1.75 -27.48
N PRO A 368 16.40 -3.08 -27.60
CA PRO A 368 16.11 -3.96 -26.47
C PRO A 368 17.21 -3.97 -25.40
N ASP A 369 18.46 -3.80 -25.76
CA ASP A 369 19.56 -3.79 -24.80
C ASP A 369 19.52 -2.55 -23.91
N ALA A 370 19.20 -1.38 -24.49
CA ALA A 370 19.00 -0.15 -23.72
C ALA A 370 17.82 -0.26 -22.75
N LEU A 371 16.70 -0.87 -23.18
CA LEU A 371 15.52 -1.08 -22.32
C LEU A 371 15.81 -2.08 -21.20
N LYS A 372 16.56 -3.17 -21.46
CA LYS A 372 17.01 -4.11 -20.41
C LYS A 372 17.90 -3.42 -19.37
N ILE A 373 18.83 -2.57 -19.81
CA ILE A 373 19.67 -1.79 -18.92
C ILE A 373 18.80 -0.83 -18.09
N ALA A 374 17.84 -0.13 -18.71
CA ALA A 374 16.91 0.75 -18.02
C ALA A 374 16.13 0.03 -16.91
N ALA A 375 15.56 -1.16 -17.22
CA ALA A 375 14.88 -1.99 -16.25
C ALA A 375 15.82 -2.46 -15.12
N LYS A 376 17.06 -2.85 -15.45
CA LYS A 376 18.08 -3.25 -14.47
C LYS A 376 18.44 -2.10 -13.53
N VAL A 377 18.72 -0.91 -14.07
CA VAL A 377 19.08 0.28 -13.28
C VAL A 377 17.93 0.68 -12.37
N ARG A 378 16.68 0.66 -12.87
CA ARG A 378 15.50 0.95 -12.07
C ARG A 378 15.28 -0.06 -10.92
N LYS A 379 15.56 -1.36 -11.14
CA LYS A 379 15.41 -2.39 -10.11
C LYS A 379 16.39 -2.22 -8.93
N ALA A 380 17.55 -1.57 -9.13
CA ALA A 380 18.58 -1.36 -8.12
C ALA A 380 19.25 0.04 -8.24
N PRO A 381 18.50 1.14 -8.14
CA PRO A 381 19.03 2.48 -8.48
C PRO A 381 20.17 2.91 -7.56
N LEU A 382 20.18 2.51 -6.29
CA LEU A 382 21.25 2.84 -5.35
C LEU A 382 22.60 2.19 -5.71
N GLU A 383 22.59 1.06 -6.43
CA GLU A 383 23.81 0.42 -6.92
C GLU A 383 24.40 1.18 -8.11
N TYR A 384 23.57 1.84 -8.93
CA TYR A 384 23.96 2.46 -10.19
C TYR A 384 24.04 3.98 -10.16
N LYS A 385 23.53 4.64 -9.11
CA LYS A 385 23.50 6.12 -9.03
C LYS A 385 24.86 6.79 -9.16
N ASP A 386 25.94 6.10 -8.74
CA ASP A 386 27.30 6.58 -8.78
C ASP A 386 28.18 5.74 -9.75
N ASP A 387 27.61 4.77 -10.47
CA ASP A 387 28.30 3.94 -11.44
C ASP A 387 28.65 4.74 -12.69
N LYS A 388 29.96 4.93 -12.91
CA LYS A 388 30.44 5.77 -14.00
C LYS A 388 30.00 5.27 -15.38
N GLN A 389 30.01 3.94 -15.62
CA GLN A 389 29.61 3.38 -16.91
C GLN A 389 28.12 3.61 -17.19
N MET A 390 27.27 3.40 -16.17
CA MET A 390 25.83 3.63 -16.30
C MET A 390 25.53 5.13 -16.49
N LEU A 391 26.24 6.01 -15.80
CA LEU A 391 26.07 7.45 -15.97
C LEU A 391 26.56 7.95 -17.34
N ASP A 392 27.71 7.47 -17.81
CA ASP A 392 28.23 7.81 -19.14
C ASP A 392 27.30 7.27 -20.24
N TYR A 393 26.73 6.08 -20.07
CA TYR A 393 25.75 5.53 -21.01
C TYR A 393 24.42 6.30 -20.96
N ALA A 394 23.95 6.68 -19.78
CA ALA A 394 22.73 7.49 -19.61
C ALA A 394 22.77 8.77 -20.44
N GLU A 395 23.94 9.43 -20.53
CA GLU A 395 24.15 10.67 -21.31
C GLU A 395 24.02 10.46 -22.82
N THR A 396 24.14 9.21 -23.31
CA THR A 396 24.07 8.88 -24.73
C THR A 396 22.72 8.34 -25.20
N LEU A 397 21.72 8.27 -24.33
CA LEU A 397 20.45 7.59 -24.61
C LEU A 397 19.52 8.33 -25.59
N GLY A 398 19.78 9.61 -25.88
CA GLY A 398 18.87 10.44 -26.67
C GLY A 398 18.42 9.81 -27.99
N GLU A 399 19.35 9.32 -28.80
CA GLU A 399 19.05 8.70 -30.11
C GLU A 399 18.23 7.41 -29.93
N GLN A 400 18.55 6.60 -28.93
CA GLN A 400 17.86 5.33 -28.62
C GLN A 400 16.43 5.58 -28.13
N ILE A 401 16.24 6.60 -27.29
CA ILE A 401 14.91 7.02 -26.82
C ILE A 401 14.08 7.49 -28.02
N GLN A 402 14.65 8.35 -28.91
CA GLN A 402 13.94 8.82 -30.08
C GLN A 402 13.63 7.70 -31.08
N CYS A 403 14.52 6.71 -31.24
CA CYS A 403 14.27 5.51 -32.04
C CYS A 403 13.08 4.72 -31.48
N PHE A 404 13.02 4.51 -30.17
CA PHE A 404 11.91 3.80 -29.55
C PHE A 404 10.61 4.62 -29.57
N ALA A 405 10.68 5.94 -29.43
CA ALA A 405 9.53 6.83 -29.57
C ALA A 405 8.89 6.79 -30.97
N ASN A 406 9.62 6.42 -32.06
CA ASN A 406 9.02 6.19 -33.37
C ASN A 406 8.03 5.02 -33.36
N VAL A 407 8.27 3.99 -32.57
CA VAL A 407 7.34 2.87 -32.40
C VAL A 407 6.05 3.34 -31.72
N LEU A 408 6.18 4.13 -30.65
CA LEU A 408 5.04 4.73 -29.97
C LEU A 408 4.22 5.66 -30.88
N GLU A 409 4.89 6.45 -31.73
CA GLU A 409 4.24 7.31 -32.74
C GLU A 409 3.41 6.51 -33.72
N ASN A 410 3.95 5.41 -34.21
CA ASN A 410 3.24 4.52 -35.15
C ASN A 410 2.00 3.91 -34.50
N GLU A 411 2.08 3.52 -33.25
CA GLU A 411 0.94 2.98 -32.49
C GLU A 411 -0.15 4.04 -32.30
N ILE A 412 0.21 5.25 -31.85
CA ILE A 412 -0.71 6.39 -31.71
C ILE A 412 -1.44 6.71 -33.02
N ASN A 413 -0.76 6.62 -34.15
CA ASN A 413 -1.34 6.92 -35.46
C ASN A 413 -2.23 5.81 -36.03
N GLN A 414 -2.09 4.56 -35.56
CA GLN A 414 -2.95 3.43 -35.92
C GLN A 414 -4.29 3.51 -35.19
N ASP A 415 -4.30 3.84 -33.89
CA ASP A 415 -5.52 4.00 -33.11
C ASP A 415 -6.39 5.19 -33.57
N GLY A 416 -5.80 6.20 -34.23
CA GLY A 416 -6.54 7.34 -34.79
C GLY A 416 -7.29 7.02 -36.10
N LYS A 417 -7.23 5.77 -36.61
CA LYS A 417 -7.89 5.34 -37.85
C LYS A 417 -9.05 4.38 -37.64
N GLY A 418 -9.38 3.99 -36.43
CA GLY A 418 -10.55 3.20 -36.03
C GLY A 418 -11.56 4.10 -35.33
#